data_9908e941e26ca14a9fffe11077e9cf82
#
_entry.id   9908e941e26ca14a9fffe11077e9cf82
#
_cell.length_a   1.000
_cell.length_b   1.000
_cell.length_c   1.000
_cell.angle_alpha   90.00
_cell.angle_beta   90.00
_cell.angle_gamma   90.00
#
_symmetry.space_group_name_H-M   'P 1'
#
loop_
_entity.id
_entity.type
_entity.pdbx_description
1 polymer ?
#
loop_
_entity_poly.entity_id
_entity_poly.type
_entity_poly.pdbx_seq_one_letter_code
_entity_poly.pdbx_strand_id
1 'polypeptide(L)'
;SDVYKRQGIITPEMEYVAIRENMNCEELGIETHITPEFVRQEIAAGRAILPANINHPEAEPMIIGRNFLVKINTNIGNSATTSSIDEEVEKALWSCKWGGDTLMDLSTGENIHETREWIIRNCPVPVGTVPIYQALEKVNGVVEDLNWEIYRDTLIEQCEQGVDYFTIHAGIRRHNVHLADKRLCGIVSRGGSIMSKWCLLHDRESFLYEHFDDICDILAQYDVAVSLGDGLRPGSIHDANDEAQFAELDTMGELVLRAWDKNVQAFIEGPGHVPMHKIKENMERQIEKCHDAPFY
;
A
#
# COMPACT_ATOMS: atom_id res chain seq x y z
N SER A 1 -5.96 -15.19 6.05
CA SER A 1 -6.55 -14.58 7.27
C SER A 1 -7.89 -13.90 7.00
N ASP A 2 -8.08 -13.32 5.83
CA ASP A 2 -9.31 -12.57 5.52
C ASP A 2 -10.59 -13.43 5.55
N VAL A 3 -10.50 -14.66 5.07
CA VAL A 3 -11.62 -15.62 5.13
C VAL A 3 -11.91 -16.03 6.56
N TYR A 4 -10.90 -16.34 7.35
CA TYR A 4 -11.06 -16.79 8.74
C TYR A 4 -11.68 -15.72 9.65
N LYS A 5 -11.33 -14.46 9.50
CA LYS A 5 -11.91 -13.36 10.29
C LYS A 5 -13.42 -13.25 10.15
N ARG A 6 -13.96 -13.47 8.95
CA ARG A 6 -15.40 -13.44 8.66
C ARG A 6 -16.12 -14.67 9.23
N GLN A 7 -15.43 -15.80 9.36
CA GLN A 7 -15.94 -17.03 9.95
C GLN A 7 -15.92 -17.03 11.49
N GLY A 8 -15.41 -15.96 12.12
CA GLY A 8 -15.26 -15.87 13.56
C GLY A 8 -14.07 -16.66 14.13
N ILE A 9 -13.11 -17.04 13.28
CA ILE A 9 -11.94 -17.82 13.68
C ILE A 9 -10.81 -16.86 14.05
N ILE A 10 -10.26 -17.05 15.26
CA ILE A 10 -9.03 -16.36 15.69
C ILE A 10 -7.84 -17.17 15.19
N THR A 11 -6.93 -16.52 14.48
CA THR A 11 -5.70 -17.17 13.99
C THR A 11 -4.53 -16.92 14.96
N PRO A 12 -3.45 -17.75 14.91
CA PRO A 12 -2.25 -17.52 15.73
C PRO A 12 -1.64 -16.13 15.51
N GLU A 13 -1.72 -15.57 14.30
CA GLU A 13 -1.24 -14.23 13.99
C GLU A 13 -2.04 -13.15 14.74
N MET A 14 -3.34 -13.33 14.89
CA MET A 14 -4.19 -12.40 15.67
C MET A 14 -3.87 -12.47 17.16
N GLU A 15 -3.54 -13.66 17.69
CA GLU A 15 -3.09 -13.83 19.07
C GLU A 15 -1.72 -13.15 19.28
N TYR A 16 -0.78 -13.36 18.36
CA TYR A 16 0.54 -12.72 18.40
C TYR A 16 0.42 -11.19 18.38
N VAL A 17 -0.39 -10.65 17.49
CA VAL A 17 -0.65 -9.20 17.38
C VAL A 17 -1.19 -8.65 18.70
N ALA A 18 -2.16 -9.32 19.33
CA ALA A 18 -2.72 -8.87 20.60
C ALA A 18 -1.66 -8.79 21.71
N ILE A 19 -0.79 -9.80 21.81
CA ILE A 19 0.32 -9.83 22.78
C ILE A 19 1.27 -8.66 22.51
N ARG A 20 1.70 -8.48 21.26
CA ARG A 20 2.67 -7.46 20.87
C ARG A 20 2.14 -6.03 21.10
N GLU A 21 0.89 -5.77 20.75
CA GLU A 21 0.27 -4.46 21.00
C GLU A 21 0.19 -4.14 22.49
N ASN A 22 -0.19 -5.11 23.33
CA ASN A 22 -0.24 -4.92 24.78
C ASN A 22 1.16 -4.67 25.38
N MET A 23 2.18 -5.39 24.97
CA MET A 23 3.57 -5.14 25.42
C MET A 23 4.03 -3.72 25.09
N ASN A 24 3.80 -3.25 23.88
CA ASN A 24 4.16 -1.91 23.46
C ASN A 24 3.35 -0.84 24.21
N CYS A 25 2.07 -1.10 24.49
CA CYS A 25 1.24 -0.21 25.32
C CYS A 25 1.77 -0.10 26.74
N GLU A 26 2.19 -1.20 27.36
CA GLU A 26 2.80 -1.22 28.70
C GLU A 26 4.08 -0.39 28.74
N GLU A 27 4.96 -0.54 27.75
CA GLU A 27 6.20 0.26 27.64
C GLU A 27 5.92 1.77 27.52
N LEU A 28 4.85 2.14 26.81
CA LEU A 28 4.44 3.53 26.62
C LEU A 28 3.55 4.07 27.74
N GLY A 29 3.22 3.24 28.74
CA GLY A 29 2.34 3.64 29.85
C GLY A 29 0.88 3.91 29.40
N ILE A 30 0.44 3.27 28.32
CA ILE A 30 -0.91 3.38 27.80
C ILE A 30 -1.79 2.29 28.43
N GLU A 31 -2.81 2.69 29.16
CA GLU A 31 -3.80 1.78 29.73
C GLU A 31 -4.78 1.33 28.62
N THR A 32 -4.47 0.21 27.99
CA THR A 32 -5.35 -0.45 27.03
C THR A 32 -5.16 -1.96 27.12
N HIS A 33 -6.18 -2.69 26.68
CA HIS A 33 -6.09 -4.15 26.59
C HIS A 33 -6.65 -4.63 25.27
N ILE A 34 -5.76 -5.09 24.40
CA ILE A 34 -6.11 -5.65 23.10
C ILE A 34 -6.30 -7.15 23.23
N THR A 35 -7.47 -7.66 22.88
CA THR A 35 -7.76 -9.09 22.83
C THR A 35 -7.63 -9.64 21.39
N PRO A 36 -7.32 -10.93 21.20
CA PRO A 36 -7.34 -11.54 19.86
C PRO A 36 -8.70 -11.40 19.15
N GLU A 37 -9.80 -11.45 19.90
CA GLU A 37 -11.14 -11.23 19.35
C GLU A 37 -11.33 -9.77 18.88
N PHE A 38 -10.81 -8.80 19.61
CA PHE A 38 -10.82 -7.40 19.15
C PHE A 38 -10.03 -7.23 17.84
N VAL A 39 -8.84 -7.83 17.75
CA VAL A 39 -8.03 -7.85 16.50
C VAL A 39 -8.86 -8.42 15.35
N ARG A 40 -9.49 -9.60 15.56
CA ARG A 40 -10.33 -10.23 14.55
C ARG A 40 -11.49 -9.34 14.12
N GLN A 41 -12.17 -8.70 15.08
CA GLN A 41 -13.32 -7.82 14.80
C GLN A 41 -12.91 -6.60 13.98
N GLU A 42 -11.79 -5.97 14.30
CA GLU A 42 -11.28 -4.80 13.56
C GLU A 42 -10.90 -5.16 12.12
N ILE A 43 -10.23 -6.31 11.92
CA ILE A 43 -9.93 -6.81 10.58
C ILE A 43 -11.23 -7.17 9.83
N ALA A 44 -12.19 -7.85 10.48
CA ALA A 44 -13.46 -8.23 9.86
C ALA A 44 -14.32 -7.04 9.45
N ALA A 45 -14.21 -5.93 10.18
CA ALA A 45 -14.91 -4.68 9.88
C ALA A 45 -14.17 -3.82 8.83
N GLY A 46 -12.99 -4.23 8.37
CA GLY A 46 -12.18 -3.47 7.43
C GLY A 46 -11.46 -2.26 8.04
N ARG A 47 -11.48 -2.09 9.39
CA ARG A 47 -10.84 -0.97 10.09
C ARG A 47 -9.38 -1.23 10.45
N ALA A 48 -8.91 -2.45 10.22
CA ALA A 48 -7.50 -2.82 10.39
C ALA A 48 -7.10 -3.83 9.33
N ILE A 49 -5.79 -3.87 9.03
CA ILE A 49 -5.18 -4.89 8.18
C ILE A 49 -4.04 -5.58 8.92
N LEU A 50 -3.87 -6.86 8.64
CA LEU A 50 -2.73 -7.68 9.05
C LEU A 50 -2.03 -8.15 7.77
N PRO A 51 -1.06 -7.37 7.23
CA PRO A 51 -0.37 -7.74 5.99
C PRO A 51 0.59 -8.90 6.25
N ALA A 52 0.39 -10.01 5.56
CA ALA A 52 1.19 -11.21 5.74
C ALA A 52 1.04 -12.14 4.53
N ASN A 53 2.01 -12.10 3.61
CA ASN A 53 2.07 -13.03 2.49
C ASN A 53 2.41 -14.44 2.98
N ILE A 54 1.75 -15.45 2.43
CA ILE A 54 2.02 -16.86 2.75
C ILE A 54 3.47 -17.28 2.43
N ASN A 55 4.16 -16.55 1.55
CA ASN A 55 5.54 -16.80 1.11
C ASN A 55 6.58 -15.91 1.85
N HIS A 56 6.17 -15.21 2.91
CA HIS A 56 7.08 -14.43 3.76
C HIS A 56 7.06 -14.93 5.22
N PRO A 57 7.59 -16.14 5.46
CA PRO A 57 7.57 -16.74 6.80
C PRO A 57 8.51 -16.05 7.80
N GLU A 58 9.43 -15.21 7.34
CA GLU A 58 10.33 -14.43 8.16
C GLU A 58 9.67 -13.24 8.85
N ALA A 59 8.52 -12.78 8.32
CA ALA A 59 7.82 -11.63 8.88
C ALA A 59 7.09 -11.97 10.19
N GLU A 60 7.26 -11.10 11.17
CA GLU A 60 6.45 -11.14 12.38
C GLU A 60 5.09 -10.50 12.14
N PRO A 61 3.98 -11.12 12.59
CA PRO A 61 2.65 -10.54 12.45
C PRO A 61 2.53 -9.17 13.10
N MET A 62 1.93 -8.21 12.39
CA MET A 62 1.65 -6.87 12.89
C MET A 62 0.30 -6.38 12.37
N ILE A 63 -0.23 -5.32 12.97
CA ILE A 63 -1.54 -4.75 12.63
C ILE A 63 -1.40 -3.28 12.29
N ILE A 64 -2.13 -2.82 11.27
CA ILE A 64 -2.28 -1.41 10.92
C ILE A 64 -3.75 -1.06 11.05
N GLY A 65 -4.08 -0.09 11.89
CA GLY A 65 -5.46 0.34 12.09
C GLY A 65 -5.58 1.42 13.15
N ARG A 66 -6.62 2.24 13.03
CA ARG A 66 -6.82 3.41 13.89
C ARG A 66 -6.92 3.08 15.40
N ASN A 67 -7.40 1.92 15.74
CA ASN A 67 -7.60 1.50 17.13
C ASN A 67 -6.38 0.75 17.71
N PHE A 68 -5.24 0.81 17.03
CA PHE A 68 -3.95 0.24 17.44
C PHE A 68 -2.89 1.33 17.50
N LEU A 69 -1.71 0.97 18.01
CA LEU A 69 -0.57 1.90 17.99
C LEU A 69 -0.21 2.30 16.56
N VAL A 70 0.18 3.54 16.37
CA VAL A 70 0.65 4.05 15.08
C VAL A 70 1.89 3.28 14.65
N LYS A 71 1.91 2.86 13.38
CA LYS A 71 3.02 2.14 12.77
C LYS A 71 3.82 3.06 11.85
N ILE A 72 5.12 2.82 11.82
CA ILE A 72 6.05 3.58 10.98
C ILE A 72 6.42 2.73 9.77
N ASN A 73 6.06 3.24 8.58
CA ASN A 73 6.58 2.71 7.33
C ASN A 73 7.90 3.38 6.96
N THR A 74 8.87 2.59 6.52
CA THR A 74 10.16 3.09 6.05
C THR A 74 10.34 2.76 4.57
N ASN A 75 11.01 3.65 3.84
CA ASN A 75 11.22 3.49 2.41
C ASN A 75 12.71 3.26 2.13
N ILE A 76 13.00 2.23 1.34
CA ILE A 76 14.32 1.98 0.75
C ILE A 76 14.16 1.74 -0.75
N GLY A 77 15.25 1.51 -1.44
CA GLY A 77 15.22 1.15 -2.86
C GLY A 77 16.48 1.61 -3.57
N ASN A 78 16.95 0.78 -4.50
CA ASN A 78 18.03 1.14 -5.40
C ASN A 78 17.51 2.06 -6.54
N SER A 79 18.46 2.75 -7.17
CA SER A 79 18.21 3.54 -8.38
C SER A 79 19.29 3.24 -9.42
N ALA A 80 19.09 3.74 -10.64
CA ALA A 80 20.07 3.56 -11.72
C ALA A 80 21.48 4.12 -11.41
N THR A 81 21.61 4.96 -10.38
CA THR A 81 22.84 5.68 -10.05
C THR A 81 23.43 5.32 -8.70
N THR A 82 22.69 4.64 -7.83
CA THR A 82 23.11 4.40 -6.45
C THR A 82 22.55 3.11 -5.88
N SER A 83 23.34 2.53 -4.99
CA SER A 83 23.02 1.43 -4.09
C SER A 83 23.13 0.04 -4.69
N SER A 84 23.88 -0.80 -4.01
CA SER A 84 23.99 -2.24 -4.25
C SER A 84 22.93 -3.02 -3.49
N ILE A 85 22.80 -4.32 -3.76
CA ILE A 85 21.91 -5.23 -3.03
C ILE A 85 22.30 -5.26 -1.53
N ASP A 86 23.58 -5.37 -1.22
CA ASP A 86 24.07 -5.39 0.17
C ASP A 86 23.71 -4.11 0.94
N GLU A 87 23.83 -2.95 0.28
CA GLU A 87 23.45 -1.67 0.88
C GLU A 87 21.93 -1.57 1.12
N GLU A 88 21.09 -2.13 0.24
CA GLU A 88 19.64 -2.18 0.44
C GLU A 88 19.27 -3.09 1.60
N VAL A 89 19.90 -4.25 1.72
CA VAL A 89 19.71 -5.16 2.87
C VAL A 89 20.15 -4.49 4.17
N GLU A 90 21.30 -3.79 4.17
CA GLU A 90 21.76 -3.04 5.35
C GLU A 90 20.76 -1.96 5.74
N LYS A 91 20.22 -1.19 4.79
CA LYS A 91 19.19 -0.20 5.05
C LYS A 91 17.91 -0.81 5.63
N ALA A 92 17.50 -1.98 5.13
CA ALA A 92 16.34 -2.71 5.66
C ALA A 92 16.56 -3.10 7.13
N LEU A 93 17.71 -3.66 7.47
CA LEU A 93 18.06 -4.03 8.85
C LEU A 93 18.15 -2.80 9.78
N TRP A 94 18.71 -1.70 9.29
CA TRP A 94 18.75 -0.43 10.01
C TRP A 94 17.35 0.11 10.30
N SER A 95 16.48 0.04 9.31
CA SER A 95 15.07 0.43 9.43
C SER A 95 14.39 -0.32 10.58
N CYS A 96 14.48 -1.65 10.57
CA CYS A 96 13.92 -2.49 11.64
C CYS A 96 14.52 -2.15 13.00
N LYS A 97 15.85 -1.99 13.09
CA LYS A 97 16.57 -1.65 14.33
C LYS A 97 16.08 -0.32 14.93
N TRP A 98 15.70 0.64 14.12
CA TRP A 98 15.26 1.97 14.56
C TRP A 98 13.74 2.10 14.65
N GLY A 99 13.00 1.00 14.60
CA GLY A 99 11.57 0.96 14.89
C GLY A 99 10.67 1.12 13.66
N GLY A 100 11.17 0.82 12.47
CA GLY A 100 10.31 0.64 11.30
C GLY A 100 9.42 -0.58 11.48
N ASP A 101 8.12 -0.39 11.37
CA ASP A 101 7.11 -1.45 11.53
C ASP A 101 6.78 -2.13 10.20
N THR A 102 6.95 -1.43 9.09
CA THR A 102 6.88 -1.93 7.71
C THR A 102 7.99 -1.33 6.87
N LEU A 103 8.29 -1.98 5.76
CA LEU A 103 9.31 -1.55 4.81
C LEU A 103 8.73 -1.52 3.40
N MET A 104 8.90 -0.41 2.68
CA MET A 104 8.64 -0.38 1.25
C MET A 104 9.94 -0.42 0.44
N ASP A 105 10.04 -1.40 -0.45
CA ASP A 105 11.05 -1.45 -1.50
C ASP A 105 10.56 -0.70 -2.73
N LEU A 106 11.11 0.49 -2.92
CA LEU A 106 10.81 1.40 -4.04
C LEU A 106 11.89 1.33 -5.13
N SER A 107 12.58 0.22 -5.25
CA SER A 107 13.65 0.02 -6.23
C SER A 107 13.19 0.30 -7.66
N THR A 108 14.02 1.04 -8.40
CA THR A 108 13.78 1.46 -9.78
C THR A 108 15.01 1.28 -10.67
N GLY A 109 16.11 0.76 -10.13
CA GLY A 109 17.35 0.47 -10.83
C GLY A 109 17.34 -0.88 -11.52
N GLU A 110 18.52 -1.44 -11.73
CA GLU A 110 18.69 -2.80 -12.25
C GLU A 110 18.51 -3.85 -11.15
N ASN A 111 18.24 -5.10 -11.56
CA ASN A 111 18.15 -6.25 -10.66
C ASN A 111 17.08 -6.10 -9.53
N ILE A 112 15.95 -5.48 -9.85
CA ILE A 112 14.86 -5.25 -8.88
C ILE A 112 14.40 -6.58 -8.24
N HIS A 113 14.26 -7.64 -9.04
CA HIS A 113 13.85 -8.96 -8.56
C HIS A 113 14.80 -9.54 -7.52
N GLU A 114 16.11 -9.55 -7.81
CA GLU A 114 17.13 -10.10 -6.92
C GLU A 114 17.28 -9.23 -5.65
N THR A 115 17.28 -7.91 -5.81
CA THR A 115 17.32 -6.97 -4.67
C THR A 115 16.19 -7.23 -3.70
N ARG A 116 14.97 -7.35 -4.20
CA ARG A 116 13.78 -7.62 -3.39
C ARG A 116 13.84 -8.98 -2.70
N GLU A 117 14.31 -10.02 -3.40
CA GLU A 117 14.46 -11.34 -2.80
C GLU A 117 15.36 -11.30 -1.56
N TRP A 118 16.51 -10.64 -1.66
CA TRP A 118 17.43 -10.47 -0.53
C TRP A 118 16.82 -9.62 0.60
N ILE A 119 16.07 -8.58 0.26
CA ILE A 119 15.39 -7.75 1.26
C ILE A 119 14.38 -8.59 2.02
N ILE A 120 13.48 -9.30 1.34
CA ILE A 120 12.40 -10.08 1.96
C ILE A 120 12.98 -11.16 2.87
N ARG A 121 13.97 -11.94 2.39
CA ARG A 121 14.58 -13.03 3.19
C ARG A 121 15.35 -12.54 4.43
N ASN A 122 15.63 -11.26 4.55
CA ASN A 122 16.33 -10.67 5.69
C ASN A 122 15.47 -9.68 6.50
N CYS A 123 14.20 -9.54 6.17
CA CYS A 123 13.33 -8.54 6.77
C CYS A 123 12.26 -9.19 7.66
N PRO A 124 12.25 -8.92 8.98
CA PRO A 124 11.25 -9.47 9.91
C PRO A 124 9.95 -8.67 9.94
N VAL A 125 9.83 -7.60 9.17
CA VAL A 125 8.61 -6.78 9.08
C VAL A 125 7.95 -6.93 7.71
N PRO A 126 6.65 -6.67 7.58
CA PRO A 126 5.99 -6.71 6.27
C PRO A 126 6.66 -5.81 5.25
N VAL A 127 6.84 -6.34 4.05
CA VAL A 127 7.46 -5.64 2.90
C VAL A 127 6.40 -5.27 1.88
N GLY A 128 6.35 -3.98 1.54
CA GLY A 128 5.50 -3.45 0.47
C GLY A 128 6.30 -3.06 -0.76
N THR A 129 5.64 -3.03 -1.91
CA THR A 129 6.23 -2.56 -3.18
C THR A 129 5.22 -1.77 -4.02
N VAL A 130 5.72 -1.19 -5.10
CA VAL A 130 4.92 -0.53 -6.14
C VAL A 130 5.15 -1.26 -7.46
N PRO A 131 4.34 -2.28 -7.81
CA PRO A 131 4.63 -3.20 -8.93
C PRO A 131 4.81 -2.52 -10.29
N ILE A 132 4.17 -1.37 -10.50
CA ILE A 132 4.27 -0.61 -11.75
C ILE A 132 5.71 -0.16 -12.05
N TYR A 133 6.58 -0.03 -11.03
CA TYR A 133 7.98 0.35 -11.23
C TYR A 133 8.77 -0.75 -11.93
N GLN A 134 8.60 -2.00 -11.49
CA GLN A 134 9.23 -3.14 -12.17
C GLN A 134 8.57 -3.44 -13.52
N ALA A 135 7.25 -3.31 -13.63
CA ALA A 135 6.56 -3.43 -14.92
C ALA A 135 7.11 -2.42 -15.94
N LEU A 136 7.37 -1.18 -15.52
CA LEU A 136 7.98 -0.15 -16.36
C LEU A 136 9.42 -0.49 -16.73
N GLU A 137 10.20 -1.07 -15.82
CA GLU A 137 11.57 -1.53 -16.10
C GLU A 137 11.54 -2.64 -17.17
N LYS A 138 10.62 -3.60 -17.10
CA LYS A 138 10.44 -4.68 -18.09
C LYS A 138 10.15 -4.19 -19.51
N VAL A 139 9.63 -2.98 -19.65
CA VAL A 139 9.41 -2.30 -20.95
C VAL A 139 10.43 -1.19 -21.22
N ASN A 140 11.63 -1.28 -20.61
CA ASN A 140 12.72 -0.33 -20.78
C ASN A 140 12.34 1.14 -20.51
N GLY A 141 11.40 1.38 -19.60
CA GLY A 141 10.94 2.72 -19.24
C GLY A 141 9.95 3.36 -20.22
N VAL A 142 9.50 2.63 -21.24
CA VAL A 142 8.54 3.12 -22.25
C VAL A 142 7.12 2.93 -21.73
N VAL A 143 6.50 4.01 -21.25
CA VAL A 143 5.14 3.98 -20.66
C VAL A 143 4.08 3.47 -21.65
N GLU A 144 4.24 3.79 -22.94
CA GLU A 144 3.32 3.34 -24.00
C GLU A 144 3.24 1.82 -24.14
N ASP A 145 4.33 1.11 -23.83
CA ASP A 145 4.42 -0.34 -23.97
C ASP A 145 3.85 -1.10 -22.75
N LEU A 146 3.52 -0.37 -21.66
CA LEU A 146 2.84 -0.96 -20.51
C LEU A 146 1.48 -1.49 -20.90
N ASN A 147 1.14 -2.69 -20.38
CA ASN A 147 -0.15 -3.31 -20.56
C ASN A 147 -0.51 -4.18 -19.36
N TRP A 148 -1.74 -4.68 -19.35
CA TRP A 148 -2.25 -5.53 -18.28
C TRP A 148 -1.43 -6.81 -18.11
N GLU A 149 -1.05 -7.47 -19.19
CA GLU A 149 -0.35 -8.75 -19.15
C GLU A 149 1.02 -8.63 -18.46
N ILE A 150 1.80 -7.62 -18.80
CA ILE A 150 3.11 -7.36 -18.18
C ILE A 150 2.92 -7.01 -16.71
N TYR A 151 1.93 -6.19 -16.39
CA TYR A 151 1.64 -5.83 -15.00
C TYR A 151 1.18 -7.02 -14.17
N ARG A 152 0.25 -7.82 -14.69
CA ARG A 152 -0.25 -9.06 -14.07
C ARG A 152 0.90 -10.02 -13.74
N ASP A 153 1.76 -10.29 -14.72
CA ASP A 153 2.87 -11.23 -14.56
C ASP A 153 3.89 -10.70 -13.54
N THR A 154 4.10 -9.40 -13.50
CA THR A 154 4.93 -8.74 -12.47
C THR A 154 4.32 -8.83 -11.08
N LEU A 155 3.00 -8.66 -10.98
CA LEU A 155 2.27 -8.77 -9.71
C LEU A 155 2.37 -10.20 -9.15
N ILE A 156 2.16 -11.21 -9.99
CA ILE A 156 2.28 -12.62 -9.60
C ILE A 156 3.70 -12.93 -9.13
N GLU A 157 4.71 -12.51 -9.89
CA GLU A 157 6.13 -12.67 -9.53
C GLU A 157 6.42 -12.13 -8.13
N GLN A 158 5.93 -10.94 -7.83
CA GLN A 158 6.14 -10.30 -6.52
C GLN A 158 5.35 -10.99 -5.39
N CYS A 159 4.15 -11.49 -5.68
CA CYS A 159 3.39 -12.32 -4.74
C CYS A 159 4.14 -13.62 -4.40
N GLU A 160 4.72 -14.28 -5.41
CA GLU A 160 5.50 -15.51 -5.22
C GLU A 160 6.77 -15.28 -4.41
N GLN A 161 7.40 -14.12 -4.54
CA GLN A 161 8.57 -13.74 -3.74
C GLN A 161 8.25 -13.49 -2.26
N GLY A 162 7.02 -13.12 -1.93
CA GLY A 162 6.61 -12.89 -0.55
C GLY A 162 6.31 -11.44 -0.18
N VAL A 163 6.05 -10.57 -1.15
CA VAL A 163 5.62 -9.18 -0.85
C VAL A 163 4.28 -9.20 -0.12
N ASP A 164 4.17 -8.47 0.98
CA ASP A 164 3.04 -8.52 1.91
C ASP A 164 1.90 -7.56 1.54
N TYR A 165 2.23 -6.46 0.87
CA TYR A 165 1.23 -5.51 0.37
C TYR A 165 1.75 -4.73 -0.84
N PHE A 166 0.83 -4.30 -1.68
CA PHE A 166 1.15 -3.53 -2.89
C PHE A 166 0.48 -2.18 -2.90
N THR A 167 1.26 -1.14 -3.19
CA THR A 167 0.70 0.16 -3.55
C THR A 167 0.29 0.14 -5.01
N ILE A 168 -1.01 0.31 -5.26
CA ILE A 168 -1.64 0.25 -6.58
C ILE A 168 -2.42 1.53 -6.84
N HIS A 169 -1.99 2.30 -7.86
CA HIS A 169 -2.57 3.59 -8.22
C HIS A 169 -3.83 3.42 -9.11
N ALA A 170 -4.76 2.55 -8.69
CA ALA A 170 -5.99 2.25 -9.43
C ALA A 170 -7.04 3.37 -9.34
N GLY A 171 -6.85 4.34 -8.43
CA GLY A 171 -7.68 5.54 -8.34
C GLY A 171 -7.46 6.56 -9.47
N ILE A 172 -6.34 6.43 -10.21
CA ILE A 172 -6.10 7.22 -11.42
C ILE A 172 -7.07 6.78 -12.51
N ARG A 173 -7.88 7.69 -12.97
CA ARG A 173 -8.89 7.47 -14.01
C ARG A 173 -8.69 8.45 -15.16
N ARG A 174 -9.04 8.03 -16.39
CA ARG A 174 -8.99 8.91 -17.56
C ARG A 174 -9.66 10.26 -17.31
N HIS A 175 -10.82 10.25 -16.63
CA HIS A 175 -11.61 11.45 -16.40
C HIS A 175 -11.05 12.38 -15.30
N ASN A 176 -10.24 11.86 -14.34
CA ASN A 176 -9.76 12.68 -13.24
C ASN A 176 -8.33 13.23 -13.43
N VAL A 177 -7.58 12.71 -14.40
CA VAL A 177 -6.19 13.17 -14.67
C VAL A 177 -6.14 14.67 -14.98
N HIS A 178 -7.07 15.17 -15.78
CA HIS A 178 -7.13 16.59 -16.18
C HIS A 178 -7.45 17.56 -15.03
N LEU A 179 -7.97 17.07 -13.92
CA LEU A 179 -8.22 17.90 -12.74
C LEU A 179 -6.93 18.43 -12.14
N ALA A 180 -5.80 17.77 -12.39
CA ALA A 180 -4.47 18.18 -11.92
C ALA A 180 -3.80 19.24 -12.82
N ASP A 181 -4.36 19.60 -13.98
CA ASP A 181 -3.75 20.53 -14.94
C ASP A 181 -3.53 21.95 -14.38
N LYS A 182 -4.33 22.35 -13.41
CA LYS A 182 -4.26 23.67 -12.79
C LYS A 182 -3.39 23.72 -11.53
N ARG A 183 -2.81 22.58 -11.13
CA ARG A 183 -2.00 22.52 -9.92
C ARG A 183 -0.67 23.25 -10.05
N LEU A 184 -0.22 23.79 -8.94
CA LEU A 184 1.10 24.43 -8.85
C LEU A 184 2.23 23.40 -9.10
N CYS A 185 2.09 22.21 -8.53
CA CYS A 185 3.11 21.15 -8.62
C CYS A 185 2.74 20.00 -9.59
N GLY A 186 1.58 20.07 -10.26
CA GLY A 186 1.12 18.99 -11.14
C GLY A 186 0.91 17.67 -10.41
N ILE A 187 1.36 16.55 -11.00
CA ILE A 187 1.28 15.20 -10.44
C ILE A 187 2.66 14.80 -9.91
N VAL A 188 2.83 14.74 -8.60
CA VAL A 188 4.12 14.47 -7.95
C VAL A 188 4.34 12.99 -7.63
N SER A 189 3.29 12.19 -7.61
CA SER A 189 3.39 10.74 -7.47
C SER A 189 4.04 10.12 -8.70
N ARG A 190 5.08 9.28 -8.51
CA ARG A 190 5.71 8.57 -9.63
C ARG A 190 4.75 7.58 -10.28
N GLY A 191 4.07 6.74 -9.49
CA GLY A 191 3.07 5.80 -10.01
C GLY A 191 1.87 6.52 -10.62
N GLY A 192 1.40 7.60 -9.97
CA GLY A 192 0.36 8.47 -10.50
C GLY A 192 0.73 9.09 -11.84
N SER A 193 1.95 9.59 -12.00
CA SER A 193 2.40 10.18 -13.29
C SER A 193 2.52 9.13 -14.39
N ILE A 194 2.99 7.93 -14.08
CA ILE A 194 3.08 6.81 -15.05
C ILE A 194 1.69 6.48 -15.57
N MET A 195 0.72 6.24 -14.67
CA MET A 195 -0.64 5.88 -15.08
C MET A 195 -1.40 7.02 -15.74
N SER A 196 -1.21 8.25 -15.28
CA SER A 196 -1.79 9.43 -15.94
C SER A 196 -1.29 9.58 -17.37
N LYS A 197 0.03 9.45 -17.57
CA LYS A 197 0.64 9.48 -18.90
C LYS A 197 0.11 8.36 -19.78
N TRP A 198 -0.02 7.13 -19.23
CA TRP A 198 -0.56 6.00 -19.96
C TRP A 198 -2.00 6.25 -20.43
N CYS A 199 -2.88 6.73 -19.55
CA CYS A 199 -4.27 7.06 -19.88
C CYS A 199 -4.37 8.11 -20.99
N LEU A 200 -3.51 9.13 -20.94
CA LEU A 200 -3.49 10.20 -21.95
C LEU A 200 -2.95 9.72 -23.30
N LEU A 201 -1.88 8.92 -23.32
CA LEU A 201 -1.27 8.40 -24.55
C LEU A 201 -2.21 7.45 -25.30
N HIS A 202 -2.91 6.58 -24.57
CA HIS A 202 -3.81 5.58 -25.16
C HIS A 202 -5.23 6.09 -25.33
N ASP A 203 -5.57 7.25 -24.76
CA ASP A 203 -6.94 7.78 -24.69
C ASP A 203 -7.94 6.74 -24.14
N ARG A 204 -7.51 5.97 -23.10
CA ARG A 204 -8.24 4.87 -22.50
C ARG A 204 -8.28 4.98 -20.98
N GLU A 205 -9.23 4.24 -20.38
CA GLU A 205 -9.28 4.05 -18.94
C GLU A 205 -8.04 3.28 -18.45
N SER A 206 -7.64 3.56 -17.21
CA SER A 206 -6.53 2.87 -16.57
C SER A 206 -6.75 1.35 -16.51
N PHE A 207 -5.81 0.57 -17.01
CA PHE A 207 -5.90 -0.89 -16.90
C PHE A 207 -5.84 -1.37 -15.44
N LEU A 208 -5.26 -0.61 -14.52
CA LEU A 208 -5.27 -0.92 -13.09
C LEU A 208 -6.69 -0.84 -12.51
N TYR A 209 -7.49 0.10 -12.98
CA TYR A 209 -8.89 0.22 -12.59
C TYR A 209 -9.77 -0.83 -13.29
N GLU A 210 -9.60 -1.01 -14.61
CA GLU A 210 -10.38 -1.99 -15.39
C GLU A 210 -10.19 -3.42 -14.87
N HIS A 211 -8.95 -3.80 -14.52
CA HIS A 211 -8.57 -5.14 -14.02
C HIS A 211 -8.44 -5.20 -12.49
N PHE A 212 -9.03 -4.27 -11.75
CA PHE A 212 -8.85 -4.27 -10.30
C PHE A 212 -9.38 -5.54 -9.61
N ASP A 213 -10.46 -6.11 -10.12
CA ASP A 213 -11.00 -7.37 -9.59
C ASP A 213 -10.07 -8.56 -9.89
N ASP A 214 -9.44 -8.59 -11.06
CA ASP A 214 -8.44 -9.60 -11.41
C ASP A 214 -7.20 -9.45 -10.52
N ILE A 215 -6.79 -8.21 -10.21
CA ILE A 215 -5.72 -7.92 -9.24
C ILE A 215 -6.09 -8.50 -7.88
N CYS A 216 -7.28 -8.23 -7.38
CA CYS A 216 -7.74 -8.74 -6.09
C CYS A 216 -7.80 -10.28 -6.06
N ASP A 217 -8.21 -10.93 -7.15
CA ASP A 217 -8.23 -12.39 -7.26
C ASP A 217 -6.82 -13.00 -7.16
N ILE A 218 -5.79 -12.31 -7.68
CA ILE A 218 -4.39 -12.69 -7.51
C ILE A 218 -3.96 -12.50 -6.05
N LEU A 219 -4.20 -11.32 -5.47
CA LEU A 219 -3.79 -11.00 -4.09
C LEU A 219 -4.40 -11.95 -3.06
N ALA A 220 -5.65 -12.33 -3.25
CA ALA A 220 -6.35 -13.27 -2.37
C ALA A 220 -5.70 -14.65 -2.29
N GLN A 221 -5.03 -15.11 -3.36
CA GLN A 221 -4.35 -16.40 -3.40
C GLN A 221 -3.12 -16.46 -2.48
N TYR A 222 -2.49 -15.30 -2.23
CA TYR A 222 -1.26 -15.19 -1.44
C TYR A 222 -1.47 -14.50 -0.09
N ASP A 223 -2.71 -14.14 0.24
CA ASP A 223 -3.10 -13.35 1.43
C ASP A 223 -2.41 -11.97 1.50
N VAL A 224 -2.25 -11.32 0.36
CA VAL A 224 -1.60 -10.03 0.21
C VAL A 224 -2.60 -8.89 0.35
N ALA A 225 -2.24 -7.83 1.06
CA ALA A 225 -3.05 -6.63 1.20
C ALA A 225 -2.83 -5.64 0.05
N VAL A 226 -3.82 -4.79 -0.21
CA VAL A 226 -3.69 -3.67 -1.16
C VAL A 226 -3.61 -2.34 -0.42
N SER A 227 -2.59 -1.55 -0.75
CA SER A 227 -2.48 -0.13 -0.46
C SER A 227 -3.00 0.64 -1.69
N LEU A 228 -4.14 1.30 -1.55
CA LEU A 228 -4.67 2.13 -2.63
C LEU A 228 -3.88 3.43 -2.69
N GLY A 229 -3.03 3.54 -3.71
CA GLY A 229 -2.06 4.62 -3.85
C GLY A 229 -2.70 5.96 -4.24
N ASP A 230 -2.27 7.04 -3.59
CA ASP A 230 -2.72 8.40 -3.84
C ASP A 230 -1.95 9.08 -4.99
N GLY A 231 -2.17 8.60 -6.20
CA GLY A 231 -1.50 9.08 -7.41
C GLY A 231 -1.75 10.56 -7.72
N LEU A 232 -2.89 11.10 -7.28
CA LEU A 232 -3.25 12.52 -7.39
C LEU A 232 -3.11 13.28 -6.07
N ARG A 233 -2.25 12.80 -5.14
CA ARG A 233 -1.93 13.58 -3.94
C ARG A 233 -1.34 14.95 -4.30
N PRO A 234 -1.63 16.02 -3.52
CA PRO A 234 -1.03 17.33 -3.77
C PRO A 234 0.48 17.32 -3.48
N GLY A 235 1.25 18.04 -4.28
CA GLY A 235 2.69 18.24 -4.08
C GLY A 235 3.03 19.46 -3.23
N SER A 236 2.03 20.25 -2.86
CA SER A 236 2.17 21.45 -2.04
C SER A 236 0.91 21.71 -1.21
N ILE A 237 1.06 22.51 -0.17
CA ILE A 237 -0.10 22.94 0.65
C ILE A 237 -1.10 23.79 -0.14
N HIS A 238 -0.66 24.41 -1.23
CA HIS A 238 -1.52 25.19 -2.13
C HIS A 238 -2.57 24.31 -2.81
N ASP A 239 -2.18 23.11 -3.26
CA ASP A 239 -3.02 22.18 -4.00
C ASP A 239 -3.80 21.22 -3.07
N ALA A 240 -3.59 21.33 -1.74
CA ALA A 240 -4.20 20.42 -0.77
C ALA A 240 -5.73 20.51 -0.75
N ASN A 241 -6.40 19.38 -0.72
CA ASN A 241 -7.85 19.23 -0.74
C ASN A 241 -8.50 19.80 -2.02
N ASP A 242 -7.79 19.70 -3.14
CA ASP A 242 -8.34 20.11 -4.42
C ASP A 242 -9.27 19.03 -5.03
N GLU A 243 -9.88 19.38 -6.15
CA GLU A 243 -10.80 18.50 -6.85
C GLU A 243 -10.14 17.20 -7.33
N ALA A 244 -8.88 17.26 -7.77
CA ALA A 244 -8.14 16.10 -8.25
C ALA A 244 -7.89 15.09 -7.11
N GLN A 245 -7.44 15.56 -5.95
CA GLN A 245 -7.24 14.72 -4.77
C GLN A 245 -8.53 14.03 -4.35
N PHE A 246 -9.63 14.76 -4.29
CA PHE A 246 -10.89 14.22 -3.82
C PHE A 246 -11.59 13.32 -4.84
N ALA A 247 -11.45 13.57 -6.14
CA ALA A 247 -11.96 12.67 -7.17
C ALA A 247 -11.26 11.30 -7.15
N GLU A 248 -9.96 11.27 -6.87
CA GLU A 248 -9.23 10.02 -6.65
C GLU A 248 -9.69 9.32 -5.36
N LEU A 249 -9.86 10.06 -4.27
CA LEU A 249 -10.33 9.52 -2.99
C LEU A 249 -11.73 8.87 -3.13
N ASP A 250 -12.64 9.49 -3.86
CA ASP A 250 -13.97 8.94 -4.14
C ASP A 250 -13.85 7.59 -4.91
N THR A 251 -12.91 7.51 -5.87
CA THR A 251 -12.63 6.23 -6.57
C THR A 251 -11.99 5.20 -5.63
N MET A 252 -11.07 5.61 -4.76
CA MET A 252 -10.48 4.69 -3.78
C MET A 252 -11.54 4.10 -2.84
N GLY A 253 -12.55 4.87 -2.46
CA GLY A 253 -13.69 4.37 -1.69
C GLY A 253 -14.47 3.26 -2.39
N GLU A 254 -14.69 3.38 -3.71
CA GLU A 254 -15.26 2.29 -4.53
C GLU A 254 -14.36 1.06 -4.53
N LEU A 255 -13.05 1.26 -4.73
CA LEU A 255 -12.08 0.17 -4.81
C LEU A 255 -11.92 -0.59 -3.49
N VAL A 256 -12.07 0.07 -2.34
CA VAL A 256 -12.10 -0.59 -1.02
C VAL A 256 -13.20 -1.64 -0.96
N LEU A 257 -14.42 -1.29 -1.38
CA LEU A 257 -15.54 -2.23 -1.39
C LEU A 257 -15.29 -3.42 -2.32
N ARG A 258 -14.74 -3.16 -3.51
CA ARG A 258 -14.38 -4.22 -4.47
C ARG A 258 -13.31 -5.16 -3.88
N ALA A 259 -12.29 -4.61 -3.19
CA ALA A 259 -11.27 -5.42 -2.53
C ALA A 259 -11.88 -6.29 -1.41
N TRP A 260 -12.76 -5.73 -0.58
CA TRP A 260 -13.43 -6.48 0.48
C TRP A 260 -14.34 -7.59 -0.05
N ASP A 261 -15.04 -7.36 -1.17
CA ASP A 261 -15.87 -8.38 -1.82
C ASP A 261 -15.04 -9.56 -2.33
N LYS A 262 -13.78 -9.31 -2.68
CA LYS A 262 -12.79 -10.32 -3.09
C LYS A 262 -11.96 -10.91 -1.93
N ASN A 263 -12.30 -10.60 -0.68
CA ASN A 263 -11.56 -11.00 0.52
C ASN A 263 -10.10 -10.49 0.56
N VAL A 264 -9.86 -9.31 0.04
CA VAL A 264 -8.55 -8.63 0.11
C VAL A 264 -8.63 -7.51 1.14
N GLN A 265 -7.65 -7.49 2.05
CA GLN A 265 -7.49 -6.40 3.01
C GLN A 265 -7.01 -5.16 2.27
N ALA A 266 -7.60 -4.00 2.58
CA ALA A 266 -7.28 -2.74 1.92
C ALA A 266 -7.02 -1.61 2.91
N PHE A 267 -6.07 -0.76 2.60
CA PHE A 267 -5.82 0.51 3.28
C PHE A 267 -5.54 1.62 2.27
N ILE A 268 -5.64 2.86 2.70
CA ILE A 268 -5.65 4.04 1.83
C ILE A 268 -4.38 4.84 2.07
N GLU A 269 -3.67 5.21 1.01
CA GLU A 269 -2.65 6.26 1.09
C GLU A 269 -3.29 7.64 1.14
N GLY A 270 -2.70 8.53 1.91
CA GLY A 270 -3.13 9.91 2.03
C GLY A 270 -2.01 10.92 1.86
N PRO A 271 -2.35 12.17 1.56
CA PRO A 271 -1.37 13.19 1.23
C PRO A 271 -0.61 13.69 2.47
N GLY A 272 0.72 13.86 2.33
CA GLY A 272 1.58 14.49 3.33
C GLY A 272 1.55 16.02 3.33
N HIS A 273 1.11 16.66 2.24
CA HIS A 273 1.13 18.12 2.08
C HIS A 273 -0.22 18.78 2.40
N VAL A 274 -0.83 18.41 3.54
CA VAL A 274 -2.08 19.01 4.01
C VAL A 274 -1.76 20.01 5.14
N PRO A 275 -2.18 21.29 5.03
CA PRO A 275 -2.01 22.26 6.11
C PRO A 275 -2.75 21.79 7.37
N MET A 276 -2.19 22.09 8.55
CA MET A 276 -2.73 21.60 9.83
C MET A 276 -4.23 21.88 10.01
N HIS A 277 -4.70 23.05 9.60
CA HIS A 277 -6.12 23.43 9.72
C HIS A 277 -7.06 22.65 8.79
N LYS A 278 -6.54 21.94 7.78
CA LYS A 278 -7.32 21.11 6.86
C LYS A 278 -7.23 19.60 7.18
N ILE A 279 -6.41 19.18 8.12
CA ILE A 279 -6.23 17.76 8.45
C ILE A 279 -7.54 17.12 8.87
N LYS A 280 -8.32 17.79 9.72
CA LYS A 280 -9.61 17.27 10.18
C LYS A 280 -10.58 17.04 9.02
N GLU A 281 -10.75 18.02 8.14
CA GLU A 281 -11.59 17.89 6.94
C GLU A 281 -11.14 16.73 6.05
N ASN A 282 -9.84 16.60 5.83
CA ASN A 282 -9.26 15.52 5.04
C ASN A 282 -9.55 14.13 5.63
N MET A 283 -9.36 13.98 6.94
CA MET A 283 -9.63 12.74 7.67
C MET A 283 -11.12 12.39 7.70
N GLU A 284 -11.99 13.35 7.95
CA GLU A 284 -13.44 13.12 7.98
C GLU A 284 -13.93 12.65 6.60
N ARG A 285 -13.44 13.26 5.53
CA ARG A 285 -13.77 12.87 4.17
C ARG A 285 -13.25 11.48 3.82
N GLN A 286 -12.02 11.15 4.22
CA GLN A 286 -11.45 9.82 4.01
C GLN A 286 -12.26 8.74 4.75
N ILE A 287 -12.62 8.98 6.01
CA ILE A 287 -13.43 8.05 6.81
C ILE A 287 -14.80 7.82 6.14
N GLU A 288 -15.46 8.89 5.71
CA GLU A 288 -16.76 8.80 5.05
C GLU A 288 -16.67 8.06 3.71
N LYS A 289 -15.74 8.46 2.83
CA LYS A 289 -15.66 7.94 1.47
C LYS A 289 -15.04 6.55 1.38
N CYS A 290 -14.08 6.25 2.24
CA CYS A 290 -13.35 4.98 2.24
C CYS A 290 -13.80 4.01 3.34
N HIS A 291 -15.02 4.19 3.88
CA HIS A 291 -15.69 3.23 4.77
C HIS A 291 -14.90 2.89 6.03
N ASP A 292 -14.18 3.88 6.57
CA ASP A 292 -13.32 3.74 7.76
C ASP A 292 -12.13 2.75 7.58
N ALA A 293 -11.72 2.49 6.34
CA ALA A 293 -10.51 1.73 6.06
C ALA A 293 -9.27 2.40 6.68
N PRO A 294 -8.23 1.62 7.06
CA PRO A 294 -7.00 2.19 7.59
C PRO A 294 -6.40 3.24 6.66
N PHE A 295 -5.80 4.26 7.24
CA PHE A 295 -5.25 5.41 6.54
C PHE A 295 -3.75 5.52 6.78
N TYR A 296 -3.01 5.73 5.70
CA TYR A 296 -1.55 5.77 5.69
C TYR A 296 -1.04 7.15 5.27
#